data_0024144ab0f789c57b7662a273da53cb
#
_entry.id   0024144ab0f789c57b7662a273da53cb
#
_cell.length_a   1.000
_cell.length_b   1.000
_cell.length_c   1.000
_cell.angle_alpha   90.00
_cell.angle_beta   90.00
_cell.angle_gamma   90.00
#
_symmetry.space_group_name_H-M   'P 1'
#
loop_
_entity.id
_entity.type
_entity.pdbx_description
1 polymer ?
#
loop_
_entity_poly.entity_id
_entity_poly.type
_entity_poly.pdbx_seq_one_letter_code
_entity_poly.pdbx_strand_id
1 'polypeptide(L)' 'MIELNNIRQEGNIIYADVNTVETHPIFFKIGVDIKEEKIIENTKGTVDSYVAMALAKIINLSHEYKDKLPKKAESVWY' A
#
# COMPACT_ATOMS: atom_id res chain seq x y z
N MET A 1 7.32 -6.68 8.72
CA MET A 1 6.63 -7.07 7.48
C MET A 1 5.24 -6.49 7.44
N ILE A 2 4.80 -6.06 6.29
CA ILE A 2 3.42 -5.64 6.07
C ILE A 2 2.78 -6.50 4.98
N GLU A 3 1.47 -6.68 5.09
CA GLU A 3 0.66 -7.29 4.04
C GLU A 3 -0.29 -6.24 3.50
N LEU A 4 -0.42 -6.22 2.18
CA LEU A 4 -1.41 -5.41 1.48
C LEU A 4 -2.50 -6.34 0.97
N ASN A 5 -3.73 -6.05 1.33
CA ASN A 5 -4.90 -6.85 0.95
C ASN A 5 -5.89 -5.97 0.21
N ASN A 6 -6.78 -6.60 -0.54
CA ASN A 6 -7.84 -5.90 -1.25
C ASN A 6 -7.30 -4.76 -2.11
N ILE A 7 -6.21 -5.04 -2.81
CA ILE A 7 -5.56 -4.06 -3.69
C ILE A 7 -6.48 -3.82 -4.88
N ARG A 8 -6.78 -2.56 -5.13
CA ARG A 8 -7.68 -2.17 -6.22
C ARG A 8 -7.28 -0.81 -6.78
N GLN A 9 -7.63 -0.57 -8.01
CA GLN A 9 -7.30 0.68 -8.68
C GLN A 9 -8.55 1.36 -9.22
N GLU A 10 -8.64 2.66 -8.99
CA GLU A 10 -9.67 3.51 -9.56
C GLU A 10 -8.98 4.70 -10.20
N GLY A 11 -8.98 4.76 -11.54
CA GLY A 11 -8.24 5.78 -12.27
C GLY A 11 -6.75 5.68 -11.98
N ASN A 12 -6.15 6.75 -11.50
CA ASN A 12 -4.72 6.80 -11.14
C ASN A 12 -4.46 6.50 -9.66
N ILE A 13 -5.47 6.02 -8.94
CA ILE A 13 -5.34 5.79 -7.51
C ILE A 13 -5.42 4.30 -7.20
N ILE A 14 -4.43 3.80 -6.48
CA ILE A 14 -4.44 2.44 -5.97
C ILE A 14 -4.73 2.48 -4.49
N TYR A 15 -5.73 1.69 -4.09
CA TYR A 15 -6.13 1.53 -2.69
C TYR A 15 -5.70 0.16 -2.18
N ALA A 16 -5.37 0.09 -0.91
CA ALA A 16 -5.07 -1.17 -0.26
C ALA A 16 -5.42 -1.11 1.23
N ASP A 17 -5.79 -2.26 1.77
CA ASP A 17 -5.93 -2.46 3.19
C ASP A 17 -4.60 -3.06 3.67
N VAL A 18 -3.99 -2.44 4.67
CA VAL A 18 -2.65 -2.80 5.13
C VAL A 18 -2.72 -3.30 6.55
N ASN A 19 -1.99 -4.38 6.83
CA ASN A 19 -1.78 -4.83 8.19
C ASN A 19 -0.32 -5.18 8.41
N THR A 20 0.15 -4.93 9.62
CA THR A 20 1.49 -5.36 10.03
C THR A 20 1.42 -6.80 10.50
N VAL A 21 2.46 -7.58 10.21
CA VAL A 21 2.55 -8.98 10.65
C VAL A 21 3.45 -9.01 11.88
N GLU A 22 2.84 -8.83 13.03
CA GLU A 22 3.51 -8.70 14.32
C GLU A 22 2.62 -9.27 15.43
N THR A 23 3.14 -9.32 16.66
CA THR A 23 2.38 -9.79 17.83
C THR A 23 1.14 -8.93 18.07
N HIS A 24 1.25 -7.63 17.85
CA HIS A 24 0.13 -6.69 17.97
C HIS A 24 -0.06 -6.00 16.61
N PRO A 25 -0.81 -6.63 15.69
CA PRO A 25 -0.95 -6.08 14.35
C PRO A 25 -1.69 -4.74 14.33
N ILE A 26 -1.23 -3.87 13.44
CA ILE A 26 -1.85 -2.56 13.19
C ILE A 26 -2.51 -2.66 11.83
N PHE A 27 -3.72 -2.11 11.70
CA PHE A 27 -4.49 -2.10 10.46
C PHE A 27 -4.73 -0.67 10.03
N PHE A 28 -4.56 -0.39 8.74
CA PHE A 28 -4.91 0.91 8.18
C PHE A 28 -5.22 0.76 6.70
N LYS A 29 -5.80 1.80 6.12
CA LYS A 29 -6.10 1.87 4.69
C LYS A 29 -5.27 2.97 4.07
N ILE A 30 -4.81 2.75 2.84
CA ILE A 30 -4.00 3.72 2.11
C ILE A 30 -4.52 3.84 0.70
N GLY A 31 -4.49 5.06 0.17
CA GLY A 31 -4.75 5.36 -1.22
C GLY A 31 -3.59 6.17 -1.77
N VAL A 32 -3.05 5.76 -2.90
CA VAL A 32 -1.88 6.38 -3.51
C VAL A 32 -2.19 6.79 -4.94
N ASP A 33 -1.94 8.05 -5.24
CA ASP A 33 -1.97 8.54 -6.61
C ASP A 33 -0.66 8.13 -7.27
N ILE A 34 -0.71 7.16 -8.19
CA ILE A 34 0.49 6.61 -8.81
C ILE A 34 1.10 7.54 -9.86
N LYS A 35 0.32 8.49 -10.37
CA LYS A 35 0.82 9.49 -11.32
C LYS A 35 1.67 10.54 -10.60
N GLU A 36 1.18 11.02 -9.47
CA GLU A 36 1.87 12.02 -8.65
C GLU A 36 2.79 11.39 -7.61
N GLU A 37 2.70 10.09 -7.44
CA GLU A 37 3.47 9.30 -6.45
C GLU A 37 3.30 9.85 -5.04
N LYS A 38 2.05 10.10 -4.65
CA LYS A 38 1.74 10.66 -3.33
C LYS A 38 0.56 9.97 -2.69
N ILE A 39 0.53 10.00 -1.36
CA ILE A 39 -0.56 9.47 -0.56
C ILE A 39 -1.72 10.44 -0.60
N ILE A 40 -2.92 9.95 -0.95
CA ILE A 40 -4.15 10.75 -0.92
C ILE A 40 -5.10 10.31 0.18
N GLU A 41 -4.92 9.10 0.70
CA GLU A 41 -5.71 8.58 1.82
C GLU A 41 -4.82 7.77 2.72
N ASN A 42 -4.94 7.99 4.03
CA ASN A 42 -4.17 7.27 5.04
C ASN A 42 -4.93 7.31 6.36
N THR A 43 -5.63 6.22 6.68
CA THR A 43 -6.44 6.16 7.90
C THR A 43 -5.62 6.06 9.18
N LYS A 44 -4.32 5.78 9.05
CA LYS A 44 -3.42 5.78 10.22
C LYS A 44 -3.17 7.19 10.75
N GLY A 45 -3.29 8.19 9.88
CA GLY A 45 -3.17 9.60 10.28
C GLY A 45 -1.75 10.14 10.33
N THR A 46 -0.74 9.28 10.34
CA THR A 46 0.66 9.68 10.34
C THR A 46 1.40 8.96 9.23
N VAL A 47 2.50 9.55 8.76
CA VAL A 47 3.36 8.90 7.76
C VAL A 47 4.58 8.35 8.51
N ASP A 48 4.45 7.13 8.97
CA ASP A 48 5.54 6.41 9.64
C ASP A 48 6.20 5.41 8.68
N SER A 49 7.07 4.57 9.21
CA SER A 49 7.79 3.59 8.40
C SER A 49 6.85 2.57 7.74
N TYR A 50 5.76 2.19 8.39
CA TYR A 50 4.79 1.26 7.81
C TYR A 50 4.05 1.88 6.63
N VAL A 51 3.65 3.14 6.76
CA VAL A 51 2.98 3.86 5.68
C VAL A 51 3.95 4.08 4.51
N ALA A 52 5.21 4.45 4.80
CA ALA A 52 6.22 4.63 3.77
C ALA A 52 6.48 3.33 3.01
N MET A 53 6.50 2.21 3.71
CA MET A 53 6.69 0.88 3.13
C MET A 53 5.53 0.51 2.21
N ALA A 54 4.29 0.78 2.65
CA ALA A 54 3.10 0.53 1.85
C ALA A 54 3.10 1.41 0.59
N LEU A 55 3.47 2.67 0.71
CA LEU A 55 3.58 3.58 -0.42
C LEU A 55 4.58 3.05 -1.46
N ALA A 56 5.78 2.68 -1.01
CA ALA A 56 6.82 2.17 -1.89
C ALA A 56 6.36 0.88 -2.59
N LYS A 57 5.70 -0.02 -1.86
CA LYS A 57 5.20 -1.28 -2.44
C LYS A 57 4.14 -1.03 -3.49
N ILE A 58 3.21 -0.11 -3.24
CA ILE A 58 2.16 0.23 -4.19
C ILE A 58 2.75 0.81 -5.47
N ILE A 59 3.72 1.71 -5.35
CA ILE A 59 4.38 2.29 -6.53
C ILE A 59 5.10 1.20 -7.33
N ASN A 60 5.81 0.31 -6.64
CA ASN A 60 6.49 -0.81 -7.31
C ASN A 60 5.49 -1.72 -8.03
N LEU A 61 4.37 -2.05 -7.40
CA LEU A 61 3.33 -2.86 -8.02
C LEU A 61 2.77 -2.20 -9.28
N SER A 62 2.60 -0.87 -9.26
CA SER A 62 2.09 -0.15 -10.42
C SER A 62 3.04 -0.23 -11.61
N HIS A 63 4.34 -0.35 -11.37
CA HIS A 63 5.34 -0.53 -12.43
C HIS A 63 5.43 -1.97 -12.91
N GLU A 64 5.28 -2.94 -12.02
CA GLU A 64 5.38 -4.36 -12.36
C GLU A 64 4.13 -4.91 -13.05
N TYR A 65 2.95 -4.46 -12.61
CA TYR A 65 1.66 -4.99 -13.06
C TYR A 65 0.85 -3.88 -13.73
N LYS A 66 1.20 -3.57 -14.98
CA LYS A 66 0.57 -2.46 -15.71
C LYS A 66 -0.88 -2.74 -16.11
N ASP A 67 -1.22 -4.00 -16.36
CA ASP A 67 -2.55 -4.38 -16.86
C ASP A 67 -3.48 -4.88 -15.75
N LYS A 68 -2.93 -5.60 -14.79
CA LYS A 68 -3.74 -6.19 -13.73
C LYS A 68 -2.94 -6.33 -12.45
N LEU A 69 -3.34 -5.60 -11.42
CA LEU A 69 -2.70 -5.67 -10.11
C LEU A 69 -3.07 -6.97 -9.38
N PRO A 70 -2.14 -7.53 -8.59
CA PRO A 70 -2.51 -8.61 -7.68
C PRO A 70 -3.44 -8.07 -6.60
N LYS A 71 -4.26 -8.93 -6.02
CA LYS A 71 -5.17 -8.54 -4.94
C LYS A 71 -4.47 -8.47 -3.60
N LYS A 72 -3.33 -9.16 -3.47
CA LYS A 72 -2.53 -9.21 -2.24
C LYS A 72 -1.06 -9.08 -2.58
N ALA A 73 -0.30 -8.49 -1.67
CA ALA A 73 1.14 -8.38 -1.76
C ALA A 73 1.74 -8.28 -0.36
N GLU A 74 3.04 -8.52 -0.27
CA GLU A 74 3.76 -8.43 0.99
C GLU A 74 5.01 -7.60 0.80
N SER A 75 5.45 -6.93 1.85
CA SER A 75 6.72 -6.23 1.88
C SER A 75 7.41 -6.50 3.20
N VAL A 76 8.69 -6.82 3.15
CA VAL A 76 9.49 -7.16 4.33
C VAL A 76 10.59 -6.16 4.55
N TRP A 77 11.00 -6.02 5.82
CA TRP A 77 12.14 -5.20 6.19
C TRP A 77 13.43 -5.93 5.85
N TYR A 78 14.42 -5.16 5.50
CA TYR A 78 15.80 -5.64 5.37
C TYR A 78 16.74 -4.72 6.15
#